data_0a8cd84b15ad0dfca39f92d8f9c2b54b
#
_entry.id   0a8cd84b15ad0dfca39f92d8f9c2b54b
#
_cell.length_a   1.000
_cell.length_b   1.000
_cell.length_c   1.000
_cell.angle_alpha   90.00
_cell.angle_beta   90.00
_cell.angle_gamma   90.00
#
_symmetry.space_group_name_H-M   'P 1'
#
loop_
_entity.id
_entity.type
_entity.pdbx_description
1 polymer ?
#
loop_
_entity_poly.entity_id
_entity_poly.type
_entity_poly.pdbx_seq_one_letter_code
_entity_poly.pdbx_strand_id
1 'polypeptide(L)'
;ISKYNKRYIARLKPVLSYYMKIYANCLLKGLESIGSSPEEITLIDYGGGSGFLSMLAKQAGIGRVIYIDLNPDSVDTIRILKELVNTGPDIILHGDSDTLADWCSANKVKPQLLIATDLIEHVYDLSAFFANLVAIDNKMQMLFTTASTPFNPYVKRRLHRLMTIWEKEYYALRLHYIQLHFPALSPAEAKEAARKTRGLTFPHIHKAVKT
;
A
#
# COMPACT_ATOMS: atom_id res chain seq x y z
N ILE A 1 10.06 3.40 -16.62
CA ILE A 1 8.95 3.77 -15.74
C ILE A 1 7.65 3.66 -16.52
N SER A 2 6.65 2.94 -15.98
CA SER A 2 5.35 2.73 -16.61
C SER A 2 4.60 4.04 -16.89
N LYS A 3 3.64 4.01 -17.83
CA LYS A 3 2.78 5.17 -18.12
C LYS A 3 1.97 5.61 -16.89
N TYR A 4 1.57 4.66 -16.05
CA TYR A 4 0.90 4.91 -14.78
C TYR A 4 1.79 5.73 -13.85
N ASN A 5 3.00 5.27 -13.56
CA ASN A 5 3.93 5.94 -12.65
C ASN A 5 4.48 7.28 -13.18
N LYS A 6 4.67 7.41 -14.50
CA LYS A 6 4.98 8.73 -15.10
C LYS A 6 3.88 9.76 -14.80
N ARG A 7 2.61 9.37 -14.95
CA ARG A 7 1.47 10.24 -14.64
C ARG A 7 1.37 10.52 -13.13
N TYR A 8 1.62 9.52 -12.29
CA TYR A 8 1.61 9.66 -10.84
C TYR A 8 2.68 10.66 -10.39
N ILE A 9 3.92 10.50 -10.82
CA ILE A 9 5.04 11.39 -10.49
C ILE A 9 4.76 12.81 -11.02
N ALA A 10 4.23 12.96 -12.24
CA ALA A 10 3.87 14.26 -12.79
C ALA A 10 2.80 14.99 -11.95
N ARG A 11 1.82 14.25 -11.41
CA ARG A 11 0.82 14.81 -10.48
C ARG A 11 1.40 15.15 -9.11
N LEU A 12 2.37 14.39 -8.66
CA LEU A 12 3.02 14.60 -7.36
C LEU A 12 3.95 15.83 -7.40
N LYS A 13 4.60 16.09 -8.52
CA LYS A 13 5.58 17.17 -8.69
C LYS A 13 5.16 18.53 -8.10
N PRO A 14 3.96 19.08 -8.41
CA PRO A 14 3.54 20.40 -7.88
C PRO A 14 3.29 20.40 -6.37
N VAL A 15 3.08 19.23 -5.76
CA VAL A 15 2.79 19.08 -4.32
C VAL A 15 3.86 18.25 -3.60
N LEU A 16 4.99 17.98 -4.24
CA LEU A 16 6.05 17.15 -3.70
C LEU A 16 6.54 17.64 -2.34
N SER A 17 6.74 18.95 -2.19
CA SER A 17 7.20 19.54 -0.93
C SER A 17 6.23 19.29 0.22
N TYR A 18 4.93 19.21 -0.04
CA TYR A 18 3.92 18.84 0.95
C TYR A 18 4.05 17.37 1.37
N TYR A 19 4.19 16.45 0.41
CA TYR A 19 4.39 15.03 0.71
C TYR A 19 5.72 14.77 1.42
N MET A 20 6.79 15.45 1.02
CA MET A 20 8.08 15.33 1.71
C MET A 20 8.00 15.77 3.17
N LYS A 21 7.20 16.80 3.50
CA LYS A 21 6.93 17.19 4.89
C LYS A 21 6.17 16.11 5.65
N ILE A 22 5.18 15.46 5.02
CA ILE A 22 4.46 14.34 5.64
C ILE A 22 5.45 13.21 5.95
N TYR A 23 6.25 12.80 4.98
CA TYR A 23 7.23 11.73 5.14
C TYR A 23 8.27 12.04 6.23
N ALA A 24 8.79 13.26 6.24
CA ALA A 24 9.71 13.72 7.28
C ALA A 24 9.07 13.69 8.67
N ASN A 25 7.82 14.15 8.81
CA ASN A 25 7.10 14.09 10.08
C ASN A 25 6.83 12.66 10.52
N CYS A 26 6.50 11.75 9.60
CA CYS A 26 6.32 10.33 9.90
C CYS A 26 7.62 9.71 10.41
N LEU A 27 8.74 9.98 9.74
CA LEU A 27 10.06 9.51 10.17
C LEU A 27 10.42 10.06 11.56
N LEU A 28 10.29 11.36 11.78
CA LEU A 28 10.59 11.97 13.08
C LEU A 28 9.75 11.35 14.20
N LYS A 29 8.44 11.23 14.02
CA LYS A 29 7.56 10.64 15.03
C LYS A 29 7.86 9.15 15.28
N GLY A 30 8.19 8.42 14.24
CA GLY A 30 8.62 7.03 14.35
C GLY A 30 9.92 6.90 15.17
N LEU A 31 10.92 7.70 14.84
CA LEU A 31 12.21 7.73 15.54
C LEU A 31 12.06 8.14 17.01
N GLU A 32 11.29 9.19 17.29
CA GLU A 32 11.00 9.65 18.66
C GLU A 32 10.34 8.54 19.49
N SER A 33 9.46 7.74 18.89
CA SER A 33 8.75 6.66 19.61
C SER A 33 9.64 5.47 19.95
N ILE A 34 10.71 5.24 19.16
CA ILE A 34 11.61 4.10 19.34
C ILE A 34 12.77 4.46 20.27
N GLY A 35 13.32 5.67 20.16
CA GLY A 35 14.41 6.16 20.99
C GLY A 35 15.77 5.54 20.67
N SER A 36 15.91 4.84 19.53
CA SER A 36 17.19 4.32 19.02
C SER A 36 17.78 5.24 17.96
N SER A 37 19.08 5.10 17.69
CA SER A 37 19.71 5.86 16.60
C SER A 37 19.19 5.41 15.23
N PRO A 38 19.07 6.31 14.24
CA PRO A 38 18.53 5.96 12.93
C PRO A 38 19.25 4.77 12.28
N GLU A 39 20.55 4.67 12.44
CA GLU A 39 21.41 3.62 11.86
C GLU A 39 21.07 2.22 12.38
N GLU A 40 20.48 2.10 13.56
CA GLU A 40 20.06 0.84 14.17
C GLU A 40 18.68 0.38 13.75
N ILE A 41 17.91 1.25 13.08
CA ILE A 41 16.52 0.99 12.75
C ILE A 41 16.38 0.27 11.40
N THR A 42 15.55 -0.76 11.41
CA THR A 42 14.97 -1.35 10.22
C THR A 42 13.56 -0.80 10.03
N LEU A 43 13.37 -0.04 8.95
CA LEU A 43 12.10 0.58 8.55
C LEU A 43 11.46 -0.24 7.44
N ILE A 44 10.13 -0.43 7.52
CA ILE A 44 9.29 -0.88 6.42
C ILE A 44 8.54 0.32 5.84
N ASP A 45 8.74 0.59 4.55
CA ASP A 45 7.92 1.49 3.73
C ASP A 45 6.85 0.64 3.03
N TYR A 46 5.67 0.53 3.66
CA TYR A 46 4.60 -0.36 3.22
C TYR A 46 3.63 0.38 2.29
N GLY A 47 3.45 -0.15 1.07
CA GLY A 47 2.72 0.52 0.00
C GLY A 47 3.47 1.76 -0.50
N GLY A 48 4.79 1.65 -0.60
CA GLY A 48 5.70 2.78 -0.82
C GLY A 48 5.56 3.50 -2.17
N GLY A 49 4.72 3.01 -3.09
CA GLY A 49 4.45 3.65 -4.38
C GLY A 49 5.74 3.93 -5.16
N SER A 50 6.00 5.20 -5.47
CA SER A 50 7.24 5.60 -6.17
C SER A 50 8.50 5.60 -5.28
N GLY A 51 8.39 5.24 -4.00
CA GLY A 51 9.53 5.04 -3.09
C GLY A 51 10.16 6.31 -2.52
N PHE A 52 9.48 7.44 -2.57
CA PHE A 52 10.03 8.71 -2.05
C PHE A 52 10.29 8.67 -0.53
N LEU A 53 9.43 7.99 0.23
CA LEU A 53 9.65 7.79 1.67
C LEU A 53 10.91 6.92 1.91
N SER A 54 11.06 5.83 1.17
CA SER A 54 12.25 4.97 1.25
C SER A 54 13.54 5.72 0.94
N MET A 55 13.54 6.58 -0.09
CA MET A 55 14.70 7.42 -0.45
C MET A 55 15.02 8.42 0.65
N LEU A 56 13.99 9.11 1.17
CA LEU A 56 14.16 10.06 2.27
C LEU A 56 14.69 9.37 3.53
N ALA A 57 14.18 8.19 3.86
CA ALA A 57 14.63 7.41 5.01
C ALA A 57 16.12 7.04 4.91
N LYS A 58 16.57 6.60 3.73
CA LYS A 58 18.01 6.31 3.52
C LYS A 58 18.87 7.57 3.63
N GLN A 59 18.41 8.70 3.09
CA GLN A 59 19.13 9.98 3.23
C GLN A 59 19.13 10.49 4.68
N ALA A 60 18.10 10.16 5.46
CA ALA A 60 18.03 10.47 6.90
C ALA A 60 18.88 9.53 7.78
N GLY A 61 19.61 8.58 7.19
CA GLY A 61 20.52 7.68 7.91
C GLY A 61 19.87 6.42 8.46
N ILE A 62 18.65 6.07 8.04
CA ILE A 62 18.03 4.79 8.47
C ILE A 62 18.90 3.61 8.02
N GLY A 63 19.27 2.75 8.96
CA GLY A 63 20.21 1.65 8.73
C GLY A 63 19.74 0.67 7.67
N ARG A 64 18.49 0.22 7.76
CA ARG A 64 17.87 -0.67 6.75
C ARG A 64 16.47 -0.19 6.40
N VAL A 65 16.20 -0.11 5.10
CA VAL A 65 14.87 0.22 4.56
C VAL A 65 14.38 -0.94 3.70
N ILE A 66 13.22 -1.48 4.06
CA ILE A 66 12.49 -2.50 3.32
C ILE A 66 11.29 -1.81 2.66
N TYR A 67 11.29 -1.78 1.34
CA TYR A 67 10.17 -1.31 0.54
C TYR A 67 9.30 -2.49 0.15
N ILE A 68 7.99 -2.35 0.23
CA ILE A 68 7.03 -3.32 -0.30
C ILE A 68 5.84 -2.61 -0.94
N ASP A 69 5.42 -3.11 -2.10
CA ASP A 69 4.21 -2.65 -2.80
C ASP A 69 3.56 -3.80 -3.57
N LEU A 70 2.23 -3.81 -3.63
CA LEU A 70 1.46 -4.80 -4.36
C LEU A 70 1.46 -4.53 -5.87
N ASN A 71 1.72 -3.29 -6.28
CA ASN A 71 1.72 -2.88 -7.69
C ASN A 71 3.11 -3.12 -8.32
N PRO A 72 3.24 -4.06 -9.28
CA PRO A 72 4.51 -4.35 -9.93
C PRO A 72 5.11 -3.13 -10.64
N ASP A 73 4.28 -2.25 -11.19
CA ASP A 73 4.74 -1.00 -11.82
C ASP A 73 5.46 -0.08 -10.82
N SER A 74 4.98 -0.04 -9.55
CA SER A 74 5.61 0.72 -8.47
C SER A 74 6.95 0.11 -8.07
N VAL A 75 6.99 -1.21 -7.95
CA VAL A 75 8.22 -1.97 -7.67
C VAL A 75 9.29 -1.74 -8.74
N ASP A 76 8.92 -1.77 -10.01
CA ASP A 76 9.86 -1.49 -11.11
C ASP A 76 10.30 -0.02 -11.12
N THR A 77 9.40 0.88 -10.77
CA THR A 77 9.73 2.32 -10.69
C THR A 77 10.76 2.60 -9.63
N ILE A 78 10.61 2.06 -8.40
CA ILE A 78 11.59 2.30 -7.33
C ILE A 78 12.96 1.68 -7.66
N ARG A 79 13.03 0.53 -8.35
CA ARG A 79 14.29 -0.04 -8.83
C ARG A 79 15.02 0.92 -9.76
N ILE A 80 14.31 1.45 -10.77
CA ILE A 80 14.86 2.42 -11.73
C ILE A 80 15.30 3.71 -11.02
N LEU A 81 14.47 4.24 -10.13
CA LEU A 81 14.80 5.49 -9.41
C LEU A 81 16.00 5.29 -8.48
N LYS A 82 16.09 4.17 -7.78
CA LYS A 82 17.24 3.83 -6.93
C LYS A 82 18.55 3.85 -7.71
N GLU A 83 18.57 3.27 -8.91
CA GLU A 83 19.75 3.29 -9.79
C GLU A 83 20.08 4.71 -10.25
N LEU A 84 19.08 5.50 -10.66
CA LEU A 84 19.28 6.85 -11.19
C LEU A 84 19.81 7.84 -10.15
N VAL A 85 19.36 7.73 -8.89
CA VAL A 85 19.75 8.68 -7.82
C VAL A 85 20.77 8.09 -6.85
N ASN A 86 21.21 6.86 -7.08
CA ASN A 86 22.16 6.10 -6.25
C ASN A 86 21.79 6.11 -4.75
N THR A 87 20.49 6.10 -4.45
CA THR A 87 19.94 5.97 -3.10
C THR A 87 18.55 5.36 -3.15
N GLY A 88 18.15 4.67 -2.09
CA GLY A 88 16.84 4.02 -2.02
C GLY A 88 16.83 2.85 -1.05
N PRO A 89 15.74 2.09 -0.99
CA PRO A 89 15.59 0.98 -0.05
C PRO A 89 16.65 -0.10 -0.26
N ASP A 90 17.05 -0.76 0.83
CA ASP A 90 17.99 -1.87 0.79
C ASP A 90 17.34 -3.12 0.20
N ILE A 91 16.08 -3.36 0.55
CA ILE A 91 15.27 -4.48 0.09
C ILE A 91 14.05 -3.96 -0.63
N ILE A 92 13.72 -4.57 -1.77
CA ILE A 92 12.52 -4.24 -2.56
C ILE A 92 11.71 -5.53 -2.74
N LEU A 93 10.50 -5.55 -2.16
CA LEU A 93 9.57 -6.67 -2.23
C LEU A 93 8.36 -6.29 -3.11
N HIS A 94 7.86 -7.29 -3.84
CA HIS A 94 6.59 -7.20 -4.55
C HIS A 94 5.61 -8.14 -3.86
N GLY A 95 4.55 -7.59 -3.26
CA GLY A 95 3.55 -8.37 -2.56
C GLY A 95 2.79 -7.58 -1.50
N ASP A 96 2.17 -8.31 -0.60
CA ASP A 96 1.31 -7.85 0.48
C ASP A 96 1.87 -8.17 1.89
N SER A 97 1.02 -8.13 2.91
CA SER A 97 1.41 -8.42 4.30
C SER A 97 1.83 -9.87 4.52
N ASP A 98 1.27 -10.83 3.75
CA ASP A 98 1.69 -12.23 3.81
C ASP A 98 3.11 -12.37 3.29
N THR A 99 3.39 -11.80 2.10
CA THR A 99 4.73 -11.77 1.51
C THR A 99 5.77 -11.13 2.45
N LEU A 100 5.39 -10.03 3.13
CA LEU A 100 6.26 -9.36 4.07
C LEU A 100 6.56 -10.24 5.29
N ALA A 101 5.53 -10.88 5.86
CA ALA A 101 5.66 -11.76 7.03
C ALA A 101 6.55 -12.96 6.70
N ASP A 102 6.33 -13.61 5.57
CA ASP A 102 7.14 -14.74 5.10
C ASP A 102 8.59 -14.33 4.89
N TRP A 103 8.83 -13.17 4.25
CA TRP A 103 10.19 -12.68 4.02
C TRP A 103 10.91 -12.34 5.33
N CYS A 104 10.25 -11.65 6.27
CA CYS A 104 10.81 -11.31 7.57
C CYS A 104 11.15 -12.58 8.37
N SER A 105 10.26 -13.56 8.36
CA SER A 105 10.47 -14.87 9.02
C SER A 105 11.66 -15.62 8.44
N ALA A 106 11.72 -15.78 7.11
CA ALA A 106 12.78 -16.48 6.42
C ALA A 106 14.17 -15.84 6.63
N ASN A 107 14.22 -14.51 6.71
CA ASN A 107 15.47 -13.75 6.89
C ASN A 107 15.76 -13.41 8.35
N LYS A 108 14.91 -13.81 9.30
CA LYS A 108 15.02 -13.51 10.74
C LYS A 108 15.15 -12.01 11.02
N VAL A 109 14.42 -11.19 10.27
CA VAL A 109 14.39 -9.73 10.41
C VAL A 109 13.25 -9.32 11.32
N LYS A 110 13.56 -8.48 12.31
CA LYS A 110 12.59 -7.84 13.21
C LYS A 110 12.64 -6.33 13.00
N PRO A 111 11.75 -5.77 12.19
CA PRO A 111 11.70 -4.34 11.94
C PRO A 111 11.21 -3.59 13.19
N GLN A 112 11.77 -2.42 13.46
CA GLN A 112 11.34 -1.57 14.56
C GLN A 112 10.25 -0.58 14.17
N LEU A 113 10.17 -0.22 12.86
CA LEU A 113 9.25 0.79 12.37
C LEU A 113 8.58 0.36 11.08
N LEU A 114 7.28 0.54 11.00
CA LEU A 114 6.53 0.47 9.75
C LEU A 114 5.84 1.82 9.51
N ILE A 115 6.02 2.38 8.33
CA ILE A 115 5.30 3.57 7.87
C ILE A 115 4.52 3.21 6.62
N ALA A 116 3.22 3.55 6.61
CA ALA A 116 2.35 3.40 5.46
C ALA A 116 1.56 4.70 5.23
N THR A 117 1.79 5.34 4.10
CA THR A 117 1.16 6.62 3.78
C THR A 117 0.08 6.47 2.72
N ASP A 118 -1.13 6.99 3.02
CA ASP A 118 -2.31 6.93 2.15
C ASP A 118 -2.62 5.51 1.63
N LEU A 119 -2.45 4.50 2.51
CA LEU A 119 -2.62 3.08 2.17
C LEU A 119 -3.78 2.43 2.90
N ILE A 120 -3.98 2.73 4.20
CA ILE A 120 -4.89 1.97 5.05
C ILE A 120 -6.34 1.97 4.54
N GLU A 121 -6.74 3.00 3.81
CA GLU A 121 -8.04 3.10 3.13
C GLU A 121 -8.20 2.15 1.95
N HIS A 122 -7.12 1.53 1.48
CA HIS A 122 -7.10 0.59 0.39
C HIS A 122 -6.99 -0.87 0.85
N VAL A 123 -6.79 -1.10 2.15
CA VAL A 123 -6.73 -2.45 2.72
C VAL A 123 -8.13 -2.99 2.92
N TYR A 124 -8.44 -4.10 2.27
CA TYR A 124 -9.78 -4.71 2.32
C TYR A 124 -10.03 -5.41 3.65
N ASP A 125 -9.11 -6.27 4.09
CA ASP A 125 -9.17 -7.01 5.35
C ASP A 125 -8.15 -6.46 6.34
N LEU A 126 -8.58 -5.47 7.12
CA LEU A 126 -7.74 -4.86 8.14
C LEU A 126 -7.37 -5.84 9.26
N SER A 127 -8.24 -6.80 9.57
CA SER A 127 -7.97 -7.77 10.64
C SER A 127 -6.84 -8.70 10.25
N ALA A 128 -6.88 -9.27 9.04
CA ALA A 128 -5.80 -10.10 8.52
C ALA A 128 -4.51 -9.30 8.35
N PHE A 129 -4.60 -8.07 7.81
CA PHE A 129 -3.45 -7.19 7.65
C PHE A 129 -2.73 -6.93 8.97
N PHE A 130 -3.44 -6.49 10.00
CA PHE A 130 -2.82 -6.24 11.31
C PHE A 130 -2.34 -7.52 12.00
N ALA A 131 -3.05 -8.65 11.85
CA ALA A 131 -2.58 -9.93 12.37
C ALA A 131 -1.21 -10.31 11.80
N ASN A 132 -1.02 -10.15 10.47
CA ASN A 132 0.26 -10.39 9.82
C ASN A 132 1.36 -9.45 10.33
N LEU A 133 1.07 -8.16 10.47
CA LEU A 133 2.06 -7.20 10.96
C LEU A 133 2.48 -7.50 12.41
N VAL A 134 1.53 -7.84 13.28
CA VAL A 134 1.82 -8.21 14.68
C VAL A 134 2.60 -9.53 14.76
N ALA A 135 2.36 -10.46 13.84
CA ALA A 135 3.11 -11.72 13.76
C ALA A 135 4.59 -11.51 13.36
N ILE A 136 4.91 -10.45 12.60
CA ILE A 136 6.31 -10.10 12.28
C ILE A 136 7.05 -9.67 13.55
N ASP A 137 6.53 -8.68 14.26
CA ASP A 137 7.00 -8.24 15.58
C ASP A 137 5.91 -7.45 16.29
N ASN A 138 5.49 -7.94 17.46
CA ASN A 138 4.45 -7.28 18.28
C ASN A 138 4.92 -5.99 18.97
N LYS A 139 6.22 -5.68 18.91
CA LYS A 139 6.82 -4.44 19.42
C LYS A 139 7.07 -3.40 18.32
N MET A 140 6.89 -3.78 17.05
CA MET A 140 7.09 -2.87 15.92
C MET A 140 6.16 -1.66 16.03
N GLN A 141 6.75 -0.47 16.00
CA GLN A 141 5.97 0.77 15.91
C GLN A 141 5.36 0.90 14.52
N MET A 142 4.07 1.20 14.46
CA MET A 142 3.35 1.32 13.19
C MET A 142 2.75 2.71 13.06
N LEU A 143 3.06 3.39 11.96
CA LEU A 143 2.58 4.73 11.69
C LEU A 143 1.83 4.77 10.36
N PHE A 144 0.57 5.15 10.42
CA PHE A 144 -0.30 5.24 9.26
C PHE A 144 -0.76 6.67 9.05
N THR A 145 -0.75 7.12 7.80
CA THR A 145 -1.45 8.34 7.40
C THR A 145 -2.54 8.02 6.39
N THR A 146 -3.60 8.83 6.38
CA THR A 146 -4.66 8.72 5.38
C THR A 146 -5.24 10.08 5.08
N ALA A 147 -5.53 10.34 3.81
CA ALA A 147 -6.32 11.48 3.37
C ALA A 147 -7.84 11.22 3.51
N SER A 148 -8.24 9.96 3.75
CA SER A 148 -9.63 9.53 3.87
C SER A 148 -10.14 9.73 5.29
N THR A 149 -10.45 10.98 5.65
CA THR A 149 -10.97 11.32 6.98
C THR A 149 -12.46 11.64 6.97
N PRO A 150 -13.27 11.03 7.87
CA PRO A 150 -14.70 11.35 8.01
C PRO A 150 -14.94 12.72 8.65
N PHE A 151 -13.93 13.29 9.32
CA PHE A 151 -14.05 14.57 10.04
C PHE A 151 -13.94 15.80 9.13
N ASN A 152 -13.45 15.64 7.89
CA ASN A 152 -13.47 16.73 6.91
C ASN A 152 -14.68 16.56 5.97
N PRO A 153 -15.75 17.40 6.10
CA PRO A 153 -16.98 17.23 5.32
C PRO A 153 -16.77 17.42 3.81
N TYR A 154 -15.80 18.23 3.39
CA TYR A 154 -15.47 18.42 1.97
C TYR A 154 -14.81 17.18 1.40
N VAL A 155 -13.83 16.62 2.09
CA VAL A 155 -13.15 15.38 1.70
C VAL A 155 -14.16 14.24 1.66
N LYS A 156 -14.98 14.07 2.70
CA LYS A 156 -16.04 13.06 2.78
C LYS A 156 -16.99 13.12 1.58
N ARG A 157 -17.51 14.31 1.24
CA ARG A 157 -18.43 14.50 0.11
C ARG A 157 -17.73 14.18 -1.23
N ARG A 158 -16.51 14.66 -1.40
CA ARG A 158 -15.72 14.40 -2.62
C ARG A 158 -15.45 12.91 -2.80
N LEU A 159 -14.97 12.23 -1.77
CA LEU A 159 -14.71 10.79 -1.81
C LEU A 159 -15.98 9.99 -2.07
N HIS A 160 -17.07 10.29 -1.37
CA HIS A 160 -18.37 9.64 -1.59
C HIS A 160 -18.83 9.76 -3.05
N ARG A 161 -18.74 10.96 -3.63
CA ARG A 161 -19.09 11.19 -5.05
C ARG A 161 -18.19 10.39 -5.99
N LEU A 162 -16.88 10.41 -5.77
CA LEU A 162 -15.92 9.65 -6.58
C LEU A 162 -16.17 8.15 -6.47
N MET A 163 -16.33 7.62 -5.27
CA MET A 163 -16.64 6.20 -5.04
C MET A 163 -17.94 5.78 -5.72
N THR A 164 -18.97 6.64 -5.74
CA THR A 164 -20.24 6.33 -6.41
C THR A 164 -20.09 6.28 -7.93
N ILE A 165 -19.26 7.17 -8.50
CA ILE A 165 -18.99 7.21 -9.95
C ILE A 165 -18.19 5.97 -10.35
N TRP A 166 -17.06 5.72 -9.67
CA TRP A 166 -16.17 4.60 -9.98
C TRP A 166 -16.79 3.24 -9.70
N GLU A 167 -17.69 3.14 -8.70
CA GLU A 167 -18.38 1.88 -8.41
C GLU A 167 -19.21 1.38 -9.57
N LYS A 168 -19.80 2.25 -10.37
CA LYS A 168 -20.56 1.84 -11.58
C LYS A 168 -19.66 1.11 -12.57
N GLU A 169 -18.45 1.64 -12.79
CA GLU A 169 -17.46 1.05 -13.71
C GLU A 169 -16.89 -0.24 -13.14
N TYR A 170 -16.47 -0.23 -11.87
CA TYR A 170 -15.93 -1.42 -11.22
C TYR A 170 -16.97 -2.54 -11.06
N TYR A 171 -18.23 -2.20 -10.82
CA TYR A 171 -19.30 -3.19 -10.82
C TYR A 171 -19.44 -3.88 -12.18
N ALA A 172 -19.42 -3.10 -13.27
CA ALA A 172 -19.50 -3.65 -14.62
C ALA A 172 -18.31 -4.58 -14.93
N LEU A 173 -17.10 -4.17 -14.54
CA LEU A 173 -15.88 -4.99 -14.70
C LEU A 173 -15.97 -6.29 -13.88
N ARG A 174 -16.40 -6.23 -12.61
CA ARG A 174 -16.59 -7.41 -11.77
C ARG A 174 -17.64 -8.36 -12.35
N LEU A 175 -18.78 -7.81 -12.79
CA LEU A 175 -19.84 -8.61 -13.39
C LEU A 175 -19.35 -9.31 -14.65
N HIS A 176 -18.66 -8.60 -15.52
CA HIS A 176 -18.07 -9.17 -16.74
C HIS A 176 -17.06 -10.29 -16.40
N TYR A 177 -16.17 -10.04 -15.44
CA TYR A 177 -15.20 -11.05 -14.96
C TYR A 177 -15.90 -12.31 -14.44
N ILE A 178 -16.94 -12.16 -13.61
CA ILE A 178 -17.68 -13.28 -13.03
C ILE A 178 -18.41 -14.07 -14.14
N GLN A 179 -19.06 -13.40 -15.08
CA GLN A 179 -19.74 -14.07 -16.19
C GLN A 179 -18.78 -14.86 -17.09
N LEU A 180 -17.57 -14.32 -17.29
CA LEU A 180 -16.54 -14.99 -18.09
C LEU A 180 -15.97 -16.23 -17.40
N HIS A 181 -15.70 -16.15 -16.11
CA HIS A 181 -15.01 -17.21 -15.35
C HIS A 181 -15.94 -18.20 -14.66
N PHE A 182 -17.23 -17.89 -14.53
CA PHE A 182 -18.25 -18.71 -13.88
C PHE A 182 -19.52 -18.80 -14.76
N PRO A 183 -19.42 -19.40 -15.96
CA PRO A 183 -20.51 -19.42 -16.93
C PRO A 183 -21.71 -20.25 -16.45
N ALA A 184 -21.56 -21.08 -15.41
CA ALA A 184 -22.64 -21.87 -14.81
C ALA A 184 -23.59 -21.03 -13.94
N LEU A 185 -23.21 -19.81 -13.54
CA LEU A 185 -24.08 -18.92 -12.77
C LEU A 185 -25.16 -18.30 -13.63
N SER A 186 -26.38 -18.29 -13.12
CA SER A 186 -27.46 -17.52 -13.75
C SER A 186 -27.13 -16.01 -13.75
N PRO A 187 -27.76 -15.21 -14.64
CA PRO A 187 -27.56 -13.77 -14.64
C PRO A 187 -27.87 -13.08 -13.30
N ALA A 188 -28.81 -13.62 -12.52
CA ALA A 188 -29.16 -13.10 -11.19
C ALA A 188 -28.05 -13.38 -10.16
N GLU A 189 -27.54 -14.62 -10.13
CA GLU A 189 -26.43 -15.03 -9.25
C GLU A 189 -25.14 -14.26 -9.57
N ALA A 190 -24.81 -14.10 -10.86
CA ALA A 190 -23.65 -13.32 -11.28
C ALA A 190 -23.74 -11.85 -10.82
N LYS A 191 -24.92 -11.22 -10.90
CA LYS A 191 -25.15 -9.86 -10.41
C LYS A 191 -25.02 -9.78 -8.89
N GLU A 192 -25.53 -10.76 -8.17
CA GLU A 192 -25.42 -10.82 -6.71
C GLU A 192 -23.97 -11.05 -6.26
N ALA A 193 -23.25 -11.97 -6.92
CA ALA A 193 -21.84 -12.19 -6.69
C ALA A 193 -21.02 -10.91 -6.96
N ALA A 194 -21.31 -10.17 -8.04
CA ALA A 194 -20.64 -8.90 -8.33
C ALA A 194 -20.91 -7.81 -7.27
N ARG A 195 -22.08 -7.83 -6.60
CA ARG A 195 -22.36 -6.93 -5.48
C ARG A 195 -21.58 -7.33 -4.22
N LYS A 196 -21.59 -8.62 -3.87
CA LYS A 196 -20.93 -9.17 -2.66
C LYS A 196 -19.41 -9.04 -2.72
N THR A 197 -18.83 -9.08 -3.90
CA THR A 197 -17.38 -8.98 -4.12
C THR A 197 -16.87 -7.55 -4.33
N ARG A 198 -17.67 -6.54 -3.93
CA ARG A 198 -17.23 -5.14 -3.96
C ARG A 198 -15.94 -4.94 -3.14
N GLY A 199 -14.97 -4.26 -3.73
CA GLY A 199 -13.67 -3.98 -3.10
C GLY A 199 -12.63 -5.09 -3.25
N LEU A 200 -13.02 -6.30 -3.70
CA LEU A 200 -12.08 -7.38 -3.94
C LEU A 200 -11.32 -7.20 -5.26
N THR A 201 -10.06 -7.64 -5.27
CA THR A 201 -9.29 -7.81 -6.51
C THR A 201 -9.76 -9.06 -7.27
N PHE A 202 -9.45 -9.18 -8.56
CA PHE A 202 -9.88 -10.32 -9.37
C PHE A 202 -9.52 -11.69 -8.78
N PRO A 203 -8.30 -11.95 -8.26
CA PRO A 203 -7.99 -13.22 -7.60
C PRO A 203 -8.88 -13.50 -6.39
N HIS A 204 -9.16 -12.50 -5.55
CA HIS A 204 -10.03 -12.64 -4.38
C HIS A 204 -11.50 -12.84 -4.78
N ILE A 205 -11.98 -12.16 -5.85
CA ILE A 205 -13.30 -12.42 -6.43
C ILE A 205 -13.42 -13.88 -6.86
N HIS A 206 -12.39 -14.39 -7.56
CA HIS A 206 -12.39 -15.78 -8.01
C HIS A 206 -12.50 -16.78 -6.85
N LYS A 207 -11.76 -16.53 -5.77
CA LYS A 207 -11.83 -17.34 -4.55
C LYS A 207 -13.22 -17.25 -3.88
N ALA A 208 -13.74 -16.02 -3.73
CA ALA A 208 -15.03 -15.80 -3.04
C ALA A 208 -16.25 -16.30 -3.80
N VAL A 209 -16.19 -16.47 -5.11
CA VAL A 209 -17.30 -17.02 -5.92
C VAL A 209 -17.24 -18.54 -6.03
N LYS A 210 -16.07 -19.16 -5.80
CA LYS A 210 -15.93 -20.63 -5.75
C LYS A 210 -16.42 -21.27 -4.47
N THR A 211 -16.45 -20.51 -3.37
CA THR A 211 -16.95 -20.93 -2.06
C THR A 211 -18.44 -20.73 -1.95
#